data_f941bc8115f7588e27a9f5762fffc95e
#
_entry.id   f941bc8115f7588e27a9f5762fffc95e
#
_cell.length_a   1.000
_cell.length_b   1.000
_cell.length_c   1.000
_cell.angle_alpha   90.00
_cell.angle_beta   90.00
_cell.angle_gamma   90.00
#
_symmetry.space_group_name_H-M   'P 1'
#
loop_
_entity.id
_entity.type
_entity.pdbx_description
1 polymer ?
#
loop_
_entity_poly.entity_id
_entity_poly.type
_entity_poly.pdbx_seq_one_letter_code
_entity_poly.pdbx_strand_id
1 'polypeptide(L)'
;MMTVNSTITRLNQHTAPIDLGHEARLWLIPGILGDAATALFHTLCNQLPWDRPRVRVFGREHPVPRLTCWVADQGISYRYSGLTHEGRGWPPALDALRRRVTELTGRTPNGALANLYRDGDDSMGWHRDNEPELGAHPWVLSYNLGAARDFAFRPYGSGRQSRVIALEHDSLLIMSPEVQIHFEHALPRRRRIQDARLNLTFREIVGAGPARERERSFRQDPRATS
;
A
#
# COMPACT_ATOMS: atom_id res chain seq x y z
N MET A 1 1.28 -13.02 16.79
CA MET A 1 1.74 -12.70 15.42
C MET A 1 1.49 -13.93 14.55
N MET A 2 0.67 -13.83 13.48
CA MET A 2 0.46 -14.97 12.58
C MET A 2 1.73 -15.26 11.78
N THR A 3 2.02 -16.55 11.57
CA THR A 3 3.13 -16.98 10.72
C THR A 3 2.79 -16.76 9.24
N VAL A 4 3.80 -16.69 8.37
CA VAL A 4 3.61 -16.59 6.90
C VAL A 4 2.70 -17.72 6.40
N ASN A 5 2.90 -18.95 6.86
CA ASN A 5 2.10 -20.11 6.46
C ASN A 5 0.63 -20.00 6.86
N SER A 6 0.31 -19.43 8.04
CA SER A 6 -1.09 -19.27 8.45
C SER A 6 -1.82 -18.22 7.62
N THR A 7 -1.15 -17.16 7.19
CA THR A 7 -1.70 -16.17 6.25
C THR A 7 -1.98 -16.80 4.89
N ILE A 8 -1.02 -17.52 4.31
CA ILE A 8 -1.17 -18.21 3.01
C ILE A 8 -2.34 -19.20 3.05
N THR A 9 -2.43 -20.04 4.09
CA THR A 9 -3.53 -21.00 4.25
C THR A 9 -4.89 -20.30 4.27
N ARG A 10 -5.01 -19.21 4.99
CA ARG A 10 -6.24 -18.40 5.04
C ARG A 10 -6.61 -17.82 3.68
N LEU A 11 -5.65 -17.20 2.99
CA LEU A 11 -5.87 -16.60 1.67
C LEU A 11 -6.30 -17.63 0.62
N ASN A 12 -5.72 -18.83 0.66
CA ASN A 12 -6.07 -19.92 -0.26
C ASN A 12 -7.50 -20.44 -0.08
N GLN A 13 -8.18 -20.12 1.03
CA GLN A 13 -9.61 -20.40 1.22
C GLN A 13 -10.51 -19.46 0.40
N HIS A 14 -10.00 -18.29 0.01
CA HIS A 14 -10.76 -17.28 -0.72
C HIS A 14 -10.49 -17.30 -2.21
N THR A 15 -9.24 -17.51 -2.62
CA THR A 15 -8.84 -17.51 -4.03
C THR A 15 -7.50 -18.22 -4.22
N ALA A 16 -7.28 -18.77 -5.41
CA ALA A 16 -5.99 -19.34 -5.77
C ALA A 16 -4.92 -18.23 -5.92
N PRO A 17 -3.66 -18.47 -5.52
CA PRO A 17 -2.59 -17.51 -5.71
C PRO A 17 -2.21 -17.38 -7.18
N ILE A 18 -1.86 -16.17 -7.57
CA ILE A 18 -1.20 -15.85 -8.84
C ILE A 18 0.31 -15.90 -8.57
N ASP A 19 0.99 -16.84 -9.18
CA ASP A 19 2.45 -16.98 -9.06
C ASP A 19 3.17 -16.02 -10.03
N LEU A 20 4.12 -15.26 -9.51
CA LEU A 20 4.99 -14.37 -10.28
C LEU A 20 6.40 -14.96 -10.48
N GLY A 21 6.70 -16.13 -9.88
CA GLY A 21 8.05 -16.69 -9.73
C GLY A 21 8.75 -16.21 -8.45
N HIS A 22 9.90 -16.83 -8.11
CA HIS A 22 10.67 -16.52 -6.91
C HIS A 22 9.85 -16.56 -5.61
N GLU A 23 8.89 -17.50 -5.50
CA GLU A 23 7.94 -17.62 -4.38
C GLU A 23 7.04 -16.37 -4.18
N ALA A 24 7.15 -15.37 -5.04
CA ALA A 24 6.32 -14.17 -5.02
C ALA A 24 4.89 -14.48 -5.48
N ARG A 25 3.93 -14.27 -4.59
CA ARG A 25 2.52 -14.63 -4.80
C ARG A 25 1.61 -13.44 -4.59
N LEU A 26 0.55 -13.41 -5.39
CA LEU A 26 -0.54 -12.45 -5.29
C LEU A 26 -1.84 -13.19 -5.05
N TRP A 27 -2.76 -12.59 -4.28
CA TRP A 27 -4.13 -13.03 -4.16
C TRP A 27 -5.04 -11.85 -4.50
N LEU A 28 -6.00 -12.06 -5.38
CA LEU A 28 -7.00 -11.05 -5.73
C LEU A 28 -8.37 -11.55 -5.29
N ILE A 29 -8.97 -10.86 -4.32
CA ILE A 29 -10.27 -11.19 -3.75
C ILE A 29 -11.24 -10.09 -4.14
N PRO A 30 -12.25 -10.37 -4.98
CA PRO A 30 -13.29 -9.40 -5.32
C PRO A 30 -14.40 -9.39 -4.26
N GLY A 31 -15.21 -8.33 -4.26
CA GLY A 31 -16.46 -8.28 -3.50
C GLY A 31 -16.27 -8.25 -1.98
N ILE A 32 -15.31 -7.47 -1.49
CA ILE A 32 -14.98 -7.41 -0.05
C ILE A 32 -16.12 -6.84 0.78
N LEU A 33 -16.79 -5.80 0.29
CA LEU A 33 -17.86 -5.08 0.97
C LEU A 33 -19.23 -5.17 0.25
N GLY A 34 -19.27 -5.64 -1.00
CA GLY A 34 -20.49 -5.71 -1.80
C GLY A 34 -21.12 -4.32 -1.99
N ASP A 35 -22.42 -4.21 -1.76
CA ASP A 35 -23.19 -2.97 -1.98
C ASP A 35 -22.68 -1.76 -1.18
N ALA A 36 -21.95 -1.98 -0.06
CA ALA A 36 -21.40 -0.91 0.75
C ALA A 36 -20.16 -0.24 0.13
N ALA A 37 -19.52 -0.86 -0.86
CA ALA A 37 -18.26 -0.38 -1.42
C ALA A 37 -18.37 1.00 -2.08
N THR A 38 -19.44 1.24 -2.85
CA THR A 38 -19.68 2.52 -3.53
C THR A 38 -19.91 3.66 -2.52
N ALA A 39 -20.69 3.41 -1.48
CA ALA A 39 -20.92 4.39 -0.42
C ALA A 39 -19.61 4.72 0.32
N LEU A 40 -18.78 3.72 0.59
CA LEU A 40 -17.45 3.91 1.19
C LEU A 40 -16.55 4.75 0.29
N PHE A 41 -16.53 4.47 -1.04
CA PHE A 41 -15.76 5.27 -2.00
C PHE A 41 -16.09 6.76 -1.89
N HIS A 42 -17.37 7.12 -1.96
CA HIS A 42 -17.79 8.51 -1.85
C HIS A 42 -17.46 9.12 -0.49
N THR A 43 -17.68 8.38 0.60
CA THR A 43 -17.35 8.83 1.95
C THR A 43 -15.86 9.17 2.07
N LEU A 44 -14.97 8.28 1.66
CA LEU A 44 -13.53 8.50 1.79
C LEU A 44 -13.02 9.60 0.86
N CYS A 45 -13.52 9.69 -0.39
CA CYS A 45 -13.17 10.78 -1.29
C CYS A 45 -13.48 12.15 -0.71
N ASN A 46 -14.60 12.29 0.04
CA ASN A 46 -15.04 13.56 0.59
C ASN A 46 -14.46 13.87 1.98
N GLN A 47 -14.14 12.86 2.78
CA GLN A 47 -13.79 13.05 4.20
C GLN A 47 -12.30 12.99 4.49
N LEU A 48 -11.50 12.29 3.67
CA LEU A 48 -10.06 12.23 3.91
C LEU A 48 -9.39 13.58 3.61
N PRO A 49 -8.44 14.02 4.45
CA PRO A 49 -7.67 15.24 4.23
C PRO A 49 -6.60 15.01 3.14
N TRP A 50 -7.03 15.10 1.89
CA TRP A 50 -6.18 14.87 0.74
C TRP A 50 -5.09 15.93 0.62
N ASP A 51 -3.85 15.46 0.36
CA ASP A 51 -2.69 16.28 0.05
C ASP A 51 -2.12 15.90 -1.32
N ARG A 52 -1.36 16.82 -1.91
CA ARG A 52 -0.63 16.59 -3.16
C ARG A 52 0.85 16.88 -2.95
N PRO A 53 1.59 15.93 -2.36
CA PRO A 53 2.99 16.14 -2.06
C PRO A 53 3.82 16.40 -3.33
N ARG A 54 4.94 17.09 -3.15
CA ARG A 54 5.92 17.34 -4.21
C ARG A 54 7.11 16.42 -4.01
N VAL A 55 7.60 15.86 -5.08
CA VAL A 55 8.81 15.02 -5.11
C VAL A 55 9.87 15.68 -5.99
N ARG A 56 11.13 15.56 -5.60
CA ARG A 56 12.25 16.09 -6.38
C ARG A 56 12.74 15.04 -7.37
N VAL A 57 12.61 15.32 -8.66
CA VAL A 57 13.07 14.46 -9.75
C VAL A 57 14.04 15.27 -10.61
N PHE A 58 15.27 14.77 -10.80
CA PHE A 58 16.33 15.45 -11.53
C PHE A 58 16.51 16.92 -11.11
N GLY A 59 16.52 17.19 -9.80
CA GLY A 59 16.72 18.52 -9.23
C GLY A 59 15.50 19.45 -9.27
N ARG A 60 14.41 19.08 -9.95
CA ARG A 60 13.15 19.85 -10.04
C ARG A 60 12.05 19.26 -9.19
N GLU A 61 11.25 20.11 -8.59
CA GLU A 61 10.09 19.69 -7.81
C GLU A 61 8.86 19.51 -8.71
N HIS A 62 8.24 18.33 -8.61
CA HIS A 62 7.02 18.00 -9.33
C HIS A 62 5.95 17.54 -8.34
N PRO A 63 4.70 17.99 -8.47
CA PRO A 63 3.61 17.40 -7.71
C PRO A 63 3.42 15.94 -8.14
N VAL A 64 3.19 15.05 -7.18
CA VAL A 64 2.86 13.66 -7.52
C VAL A 64 1.55 13.62 -8.33
N PRO A 65 1.44 12.74 -9.34
CA PRO A 65 0.24 12.63 -10.18
C PRO A 65 -0.83 11.77 -9.48
N ARG A 66 -1.30 12.23 -8.31
CA ARG A 66 -2.41 11.71 -7.50
C ARG A 66 -2.54 12.54 -6.24
N LEU A 67 -3.62 12.38 -5.50
CA LEU A 67 -3.75 12.87 -4.13
C LEU A 67 -3.44 11.74 -3.14
N THR A 68 -2.90 12.08 -1.99
CA THR A 68 -2.53 11.10 -0.96
C THR A 68 -3.05 11.51 0.42
N CYS A 69 -3.32 10.52 1.26
CA CYS A 69 -3.62 10.73 2.67
C CYS A 69 -3.01 9.57 3.47
N TRP A 70 -2.28 9.88 4.53
CA TRP A 70 -1.78 8.88 5.47
C TRP A 70 -2.74 8.72 6.64
N VAL A 71 -3.11 7.48 6.96
CA VAL A 71 -3.94 7.12 8.12
C VAL A 71 -3.24 5.99 8.86
N ALA A 72 -3.07 6.14 10.18
CA ALA A 72 -2.42 5.11 11.00
C ALA A 72 -2.89 5.20 12.46
N ASP A 73 -2.60 4.16 13.23
CA ASP A 73 -2.79 4.18 14.67
C ASP A 73 -2.06 5.38 15.29
N GLN A 74 -2.62 5.92 16.35
CA GLN A 74 -2.04 7.06 17.03
C GLN A 74 -0.61 6.74 17.50
N GLY A 75 0.33 7.64 17.23
CA GLY A 75 1.74 7.48 17.58
C GLY A 75 2.57 6.69 16.57
N ILE A 76 1.95 6.13 15.51
CA ILE A 76 2.68 5.53 14.40
C ILE A 76 3.20 6.65 13.49
N SER A 77 4.51 6.73 13.29
CA SER A 77 5.12 7.63 12.31
C SER A 77 5.68 6.84 11.12
N TYR A 78 5.49 7.39 9.93
CA TYR A 78 5.94 6.76 8.69
C TYR A 78 6.58 7.82 7.78
N ARG A 79 7.75 7.50 7.24
CA ARG A 79 8.45 8.39 6.33
C ARG A 79 8.18 8.00 4.88
N TYR A 80 7.47 8.87 4.17
CA TYR A 80 7.17 8.67 2.76
C TYR A 80 7.48 9.95 1.96
N SER A 81 8.07 9.80 0.77
CA SER A 81 8.46 10.93 -0.10
C SER A 81 9.30 12.02 0.61
N GLY A 82 10.12 11.63 1.58
CA GLY A 82 10.98 12.55 2.35
C GLY A 82 10.28 13.29 3.50
N LEU A 83 8.97 13.10 3.67
CA LEU A 83 8.17 13.69 4.74
C LEU A 83 7.84 12.63 5.80
N THR A 84 7.81 13.04 7.06
CA THR A 84 7.31 12.21 8.17
C THR A 84 5.82 12.49 8.38
N HIS A 85 5.03 11.44 8.35
CA HIS A 85 3.58 11.48 8.56
C HIS A 85 3.26 10.84 9.91
N GLU A 86 2.52 11.54 10.75
CA GLU A 86 2.08 11.06 12.06
C GLU A 86 0.68 10.44 11.98
N GLY A 87 0.52 9.27 12.58
CA GLY A 87 -0.78 8.62 12.74
C GLY A 87 -1.66 9.38 13.74
N ARG A 88 -2.90 9.66 13.33
CA ARG A 88 -3.90 10.39 14.13
C ARG A 88 -5.11 9.53 14.50
N GLY A 89 -5.01 8.21 14.28
CA GLY A 89 -6.12 7.27 14.42
C GLY A 89 -6.88 7.08 13.11
N TRP A 90 -7.89 6.23 13.15
CA TRP A 90 -8.64 5.79 11.99
C TRP A 90 -10.03 6.44 11.95
N PRO A 91 -10.43 7.07 10.83
CA PRO A 91 -11.83 7.40 10.62
C PRO A 91 -12.71 6.15 10.72
N PRO A 92 -13.92 6.21 11.33
CA PRO A 92 -14.75 5.03 11.60
C PRO A 92 -14.99 4.13 10.39
N ALA A 93 -15.27 4.74 9.21
CA ALA A 93 -15.49 3.99 7.97
C ALA A 93 -14.24 3.22 7.52
N LEU A 94 -13.06 3.82 7.66
CA LEU A 94 -11.80 3.19 7.29
C LEU A 94 -11.37 2.13 8.32
N ASP A 95 -11.67 2.31 9.60
CA ASP A 95 -11.43 1.31 10.64
C ASP A 95 -12.32 0.07 10.45
N ALA A 96 -13.57 0.25 10.04
CA ALA A 96 -14.45 -0.87 9.69
C ALA A 96 -13.87 -1.70 8.52
N LEU A 97 -13.36 -1.04 7.46
CA LEU A 97 -12.67 -1.73 6.38
C LEU A 97 -11.38 -2.42 6.85
N ARG A 98 -10.56 -1.76 7.69
CA ARG A 98 -9.34 -2.36 8.27
C ARG A 98 -9.66 -3.66 9.00
N ARG A 99 -10.70 -3.68 9.81
CA ARG A 99 -11.17 -4.90 10.51
C ARG A 99 -11.56 -5.99 9.52
N ARG A 100 -12.31 -5.64 8.46
CA ARG A 100 -12.68 -6.59 7.42
C ARG A 100 -11.47 -7.19 6.69
N VAL A 101 -10.47 -6.36 6.37
CA VAL A 101 -9.19 -6.82 5.80
C VAL A 101 -8.45 -7.74 6.77
N THR A 102 -8.44 -7.42 8.07
CA THR A 102 -7.85 -8.28 9.11
C THR A 102 -8.54 -9.64 9.20
N GLU A 103 -9.86 -9.68 9.17
CA GLU A 103 -10.63 -10.93 9.17
C GLU A 103 -10.29 -11.83 7.99
N LEU A 104 -10.17 -11.25 6.79
CA LEU A 104 -9.87 -12.00 5.57
C LEU A 104 -8.43 -12.52 5.52
N THR A 105 -7.49 -11.72 5.96
CA THR A 105 -6.06 -12.00 5.77
C THR A 105 -5.36 -12.56 7.01
N GLY A 106 -5.92 -12.30 8.19
CA GLY A 106 -5.27 -12.55 9.47
C GLY A 106 -4.12 -11.57 9.77
N ARG A 107 -3.91 -10.55 8.91
CA ARG A 107 -2.91 -9.50 9.13
C ARG A 107 -3.54 -8.33 9.88
N THR A 108 -2.76 -7.62 10.67
CA THR A 108 -3.23 -6.52 11.54
C THR A 108 -2.56 -5.21 11.12
N PRO A 109 -3.00 -4.59 10.02
CA PRO A 109 -2.40 -3.35 9.57
C PRO A 109 -2.64 -2.23 10.60
N ASN A 110 -1.58 -1.47 10.85
CA ASN A 110 -1.59 -0.32 11.75
C ASN A 110 -1.35 1.01 11.00
N GLY A 111 -1.20 0.94 9.67
CA GLY A 111 -1.11 2.09 8.78
C GLY A 111 -1.69 1.80 7.41
N ALA A 112 -2.19 2.85 6.74
CA ALA A 112 -2.66 2.81 5.37
C ALA A 112 -2.29 4.11 4.63
N LEU A 113 -1.75 3.98 3.43
CA LEU A 113 -1.60 5.08 2.49
C LEU A 113 -2.79 5.05 1.53
N ALA A 114 -3.65 6.07 1.62
CA ALA A 114 -4.72 6.30 0.66
C ALA A 114 -4.18 7.07 -0.55
N ASN A 115 -4.48 6.61 -1.76
CA ASN A 115 -4.12 7.23 -3.02
C ASN A 115 -5.38 7.47 -3.84
N LEU A 116 -5.72 8.71 -4.14
CA LEU A 116 -6.82 9.09 -5.02
C LEU A 116 -6.27 9.50 -6.39
N TYR A 117 -6.55 8.67 -7.37
CA TYR A 117 -6.30 8.93 -8.80
C TYR A 117 -7.58 9.51 -9.37
N ARG A 118 -7.53 10.79 -9.76
CA ARG A 118 -8.71 11.57 -10.17
C ARG A 118 -9.28 11.11 -11.52
N ASP A 119 -8.37 10.61 -12.37
CA ASP A 119 -8.66 10.11 -13.70
C ASP A 119 -7.51 9.23 -14.22
N GLY A 120 -7.49 8.94 -15.50
CA GLY A 120 -6.47 8.12 -16.16
C GLY A 120 -5.12 8.79 -16.38
N ASP A 121 -4.99 10.11 -16.21
CA ASP A 121 -3.71 10.81 -16.26
C ASP A 121 -2.94 10.67 -14.94
N ASP A 122 -3.64 10.48 -13.82
CA ASP A 122 -3.00 10.15 -12.55
C ASP A 122 -2.42 8.75 -12.58
N SER A 123 -1.26 8.58 -11.94
CA SER A 123 -0.46 7.35 -12.04
C SER A 123 0.48 7.17 -10.86
N MET A 124 1.07 5.97 -10.76
CA MET A 124 2.20 5.66 -9.90
C MET A 124 3.29 4.99 -10.73
N GLY A 125 4.50 5.53 -10.68
CA GLY A 125 5.67 4.95 -11.35
C GLY A 125 6.08 3.59 -10.77
N TRP A 126 7.06 2.95 -11.38
CA TRP A 126 7.64 1.70 -10.90
C TRP A 126 8.29 1.91 -9.54
N HIS A 127 7.89 1.10 -8.55
CA HIS A 127 8.38 1.16 -7.17
C HIS A 127 8.21 -0.19 -6.48
N ARG A 128 8.73 -0.28 -5.27
CA ARG A 128 8.54 -1.35 -4.30
C ARG A 128 8.14 -0.74 -2.97
N ASP A 129 7.33 -1.44 -2.20
CA ASP A 129 7.03 -1.08 -0.81
C ASP A 129 8.08 -1.76 0.10
N ASN A 130 9.25 -1.16 0.20
CA ASN A 130 10.40 -1.73 0.90
C ASN A 130 11.08 -0.75 1.85
N GLU A 131 10.34 0.21 2.35
CA GLU A 131 10.81 1.15 3.35
C GLU A 131 11.19 0.42 4.64
N PRO A 132 12.24 0.85 5.35
CA PRO A 132 12.72 0.18 6.57
C PRO A 132 11.65 0.00 7.64
N GLU A 133 10.69 0.92 7.70
CA GLU A 133 9.57 0.89 8.64
C GLU A 133 8.63 -0.30 8.43
N LEU A 134 8.64 -0.90 7.24
CA LEU A 134 7.83 -2.08 6.92
C LEU A 134 8.50 -3.40 7.35
N GLY A 135 9.77 -3.34 7.78
CA GLY A 135 10.56 -4.52 8.13
C GLY A 135 11.03 -5.34 6.93
N ALA A 136 11.60 -6.52 7.22
CA ALA A 136 12.25 -7.35 6.21
C ALA A 136 11.27 -8.14 5.32
N HIS A 137 10.04 -8.39 5.80
CA HIS A 137 9.06 -9.24 5.12
C HIS A 137 7.67 -8.57 5.09
N PRO A 138 7.52 -7.44 4.37
CA PRO A 138 6.28 -6.68 4.37
C PRO A 138 5.19 -7.36 3.54
N TRP A 139 4.05 -7.65 4.16
CA TRP A 139 2.80 -7.92 3.46
C TRP A 139 2.15 -6.60 3.07
N VAL A 140 1.72 -6.50 1.83
CA VAL A 140 1.03 -5.31 1.32
C VAL A 140 -0.38 -5.68 0.88
N LEU A 141 -1.38 -5.00 1.47
CA LEU A 141 -2.79 -5.28 1.29
C LEU A 141 -3.42 -4.07 0.59
N SER A 142 -3.72 -4.19 -0.70
CA SER A 142 -4.13 -3.09 -1.57
C SER A 142 -5.62 -3.19 -1.92
N TYR A 143 -6.47 -2.44 -1.21
CA TYR A 143 -7.91 -2.39 -1.47
C TYR A 143 -8.27 -1.30 -2.48
N ASN A 144 -9.17 -1.61 -3.40
CA ASN A 144 -9.45 -0.80 -4.58
C ASN A 144 -10.92 -0.45 -4.71
N LEU A 145 -11.21 0.82 -4.98
CA LEU A 145 -12.54 1.38 -5.17
C LEU A 145 -12.58 2.31 -6.39
N GLY A 146 -13.72 2.43 -7.02
CA GLY A 146 -13.94 3.30 -8.19
C GLY A 146 -13.51 2.66 -9.50
N ALA A 147 -12.91 3.44 -10.41
CA ALA A 147 -12.54 2.98 -11.75
C ALA A 147 -11.53 1.82 -11.73
N ALA A 148 -11.79 0.81 -12.54
CA ALA A 148 -10.84 -0.27 -12.79
C ALA A 148 -9.54 0.27 -13.43
N ARG A 149 -8.40 -0.17 -12.93
CA ARG A 149 -7.09 0.22 -13.47
C ARG A 149 -6.16 -0.98 -13.57
N ASP A 150 -5.37 -0.98 -14.63
CA ASP A 150 -4.26 -1.91 -14.77
C ASP A 150 -3.20 -1.67 -13.70
N PHE A 151 -2.77 -2.73 -13.05
CA PHE A 151 -1.65 -2.75 -12.13
C PHE A 151 -0.56 -3.67 -12.70
N ALA A 152 0.57 -3.10 -13.01
CA ALA A 152 1.63 -3.75 -13.76
C ALA A 152 2.76 -4.20 -12.82
N PHE A 153 3.33 -5.37 -13.10
CA PHE A 153 4.50 -5.94 -12.40
C PHE A 153 5.64 -6.17 -13.36
N ARG A 154 6.87 -6.03 -12.88
CA ARG A 154 8.09 -6.45 -13.57
C ARG A 154 9.12 -6.98 -12.57
N PRO A 155 9.98 -7.93 -12.95
CA PRO A 155 11.12 -8.31 -12.12
C PRO A 155 12.02 -7.10 -11.85
N TYR A 156 12.49 -6.97 -10.61
CA TYR A 156 13.35 -5.86 -10.20
C TYR A 156 14.60 -5.77 -11.07
N GLY A 157 14.90 -4.59 -11.57
CA GLY A 157 16.05 -4.34 -12.44
C GLY A 157 15.90 -4.80 -13.89
N SER A 158 14.83 -5.54 -14.28
CA SER A 158 14.69 -6.06 -15.65
C SER A 158 14.25 -5.03 -16.69
N GLY A 159 13.61 -3.96 -16.26
CA GLY A 159 13.00 -2.96 -17.15
C GLY A 159 11.81 -3.46 -17.97
N ARG A 160 11.54 -4.78 -18.02
CA ARG A 160 10.50 -5.40 -18.85
C ARG A 160 9.31 -5.85 -18.01
N GLN A 161 8.12 -5.32 -18.35
CA GLN A 161 6.86 -5.74 -17.74
C GLN A 161 6.62 -7.25 -17.96
N SER A 162 6.22 -7.97 -16.91
CA SER A 162 5.97 -9.42 -16.96
C SER A 162 4.49 -9.78 -16.74
N ARG A 163 3.75 -8.98 -15.97
CA ARG A 163 2.36 -9.27 -15.61
C ARG A 163 1.56 -7.97 -15.50
N VAL A 164 0.28 -8.04 -15.85
CA VAL A 164 -0.71 -6.99 -15.58
C VAL A 164 -1.93 -7.65 -14.93
N ILE A 165 -2.48 -6.97 -13.93
CA ILE A 165 -3.71 -7.38 -13.23
C ILE A 165 -4.66 -6.20 -13.26
N ALA A 166 -5.89 -6.41 -13.71
CA ALA A 166 -6.94 -5.42 -13.57
C ALA A 166 -7.40 -5.38 -12.11
N LEU A 167 -7.34 -4.20 -11.49
CA LEU A 167 -7.84 -3.96 -10.14
C LEU A 167 -9.20 -3.30 -10.24
N GLU A 168 -10.23 -4.11 -10.06
CA GLU A 168 -11.63 -3.71 -10.16
C GLU A 168 -12.09 -3.00 -8.87
N HIS A 169 -13.28 -2.36 -8.98
CA HIS A 169 -13.99 -1.85 -7.82
C HIS A 169 -14.25 -2.96 -6.78
N ASP A 170 -14.12 -2.63 -5.49
CA ASP A 170 -14.34 -3.56 -4.38
C ASP A 170 -13.45 -4.81 -4.44
N SER A 171 -12.19 -4.65 -4.81
CA SER A 171 -11.22 -5.73 -4.85
C SER A 171 -10.06 -5.51 -3.88
N LEU A 172 -9.58 -6.60 -3.26
CA LEU A 172 -8.40 -6.61 -2.40
C LEU A 172 -7.29 -7.41 -3.08
N LEU A 173 -6.21 -6.74 -3.46
CA LEU A 173 -4.97 -7.38 -3.89
C LEU A 173 -4.05 -7.54 -2.68
N ILE A 174 -3.60 -8.78 -2.43
CA ILE A 174 -2.62 -9.08 -1.40
C ILE A 174 -1.31 -9.46 -2.08
N MET A 175 -0.21 -8.85 -1.67
CA MET A 175 1.15 -9.13 -2.14
C MET A 175 1.95 -9.77 -1.02
N SER A 176 2.55 -10.95 -1.28
CA SER A 176 3.48 -11.58 -0.35
C SER A 176 4.78 -10.78 -0.22
N PRO A 177 5.57 -10.98 0.84
CA PRO A 177 6.83 -10.26 1.04
C PRO A 177 7.80 -10.37 -0.15
N GLU A 178 7.86 -11.52 -0.82
CA GLU A 178 8.74 -11.81 -1.94
C GLU A 178 8.46 -10.90 -3.14
N VAL A 179 7.22 -10.39 -3.27
CA VAL A 179 6.87 -9.41 -4.30
C VAL A 179 7.70 -8.14 -4.13
N GLN A 180 7.87 -7.66 -2.89
CA GLN A 180 8.65 -6.45 -2.61
C GLN A 180 10.17 -6.67 -2.72
N ILE A 181 10.61 -7.92 -2.67
CA ILE A 181 12.02 -8.28 -2.85
C ILE A 181 12.38 -8.40 -4.34
N HIS A 182 11.55 -9.09 -5.10
CA HIS A 182 11.88 -9.53 -6.46
C HIS A 182 11.19 -8.77 -7.58
N PHE A 183 10.15 -7.96 -7.27
CA PHE A 183 9.35 -7.26 -8.28
C PHE A 183 9.18 -5.78 -7.95
N GLU A 184 9.07 -4.98 -9.00
CA GLU A 184 8.51 -3.63 -8.97
C GLU A 184 7.09 -3.68 -9.51
N HIS A 185 6.28 -2.73 -9.05
CA HIS A 185 4.91 -2.56 -9.53
C HIS A 185 4.60 -1.10 -9.83
N ALA A 186 3.60 -0.87 -10.69
CA ALA A 186 3.20 0.45 -11.13
C ALA A 186 1.71 0.52 -11.45
N LEU A 187 1.14 1.71 -11.33
CA LEU A 187 -0.17 2.06 -11.91
C LEU A 187 0.07 2.97 -13.12
N PRO A 188 0.12 2.43 -14.35
CA PRO A 188 0.41 3.22 -15.54
C PRO A 188 -0.74 4.16 -15.88
N ARG A 189 -0.44 5.25 -16.60
CA ARG A 189 -1.46 6.14 -17.16
C ARG A 189 -2.40 5.40 -18.09
N ARG A 190 -3.69 5.76 -18.04
CA ARG A 190 -4.74 5.22 -18.91
C ARG A 190 -5.71 6.34 -19.31
N ARG A 191 -5.28 7.26 -20.15
CA ARG A 191 -5.96 8.53 -20.50
C ARG A 191 -7.42 8.40 -20.94
N ARG A 192 -7.86 7.20 -21.36
CA ARG A 192 -9.26 6.95 -21.74
C ARG A 192 -10.19 6.81 -20.53
N ILE A 193 -9.62 6.61 -19.32
CA ILE A 193 -10.39 6.48 -18.09
C ILE A 193 -10.61 7.89 -17.54
N GLN A 194 -11.86 8.28 -17.38
CA GLN A 194 -12.25 9.59 -16.87
C GLN A 194 -12.68 9.56 -15.41
N ASP A 195 -13.00 8.38 -14.89
CA ASP A 195 -13.50 8.19 -13.55
C ASP A 195 -12.37 8.03 -12.53
N ALA A 196 -12.65 8.44 -11.29
CA ALA A 196 -11.69 8.37 -10.21
C ALA A 196 -11.55 6.95 -9.65
N ARG A 197 -10.35 6.65 -9.17
CA ARG A 197 -10.00 5.44 -8.42
C ARG A 197 -9.41 5.81 -7.08
N LEU A 198 -9.87 5.17 -6.02
CA LEU A 198 -9.28 5.21 -4.69
C LEU A 198 -8.58 3.88 -4.41
N ASN A 199 -7.35 3.96 -3.92
CA ASN A 199 -6.62 2.80 -3.44
C ASN A 199 -6.19 3.02 -1.99
N LEU A 200 -6.35 2.01 -1.16
CA LEU A 200 -5.93 1.96 0.23
C LEU A 200 -4.88 0.87 0.39
N THR A 201 -3.62 1.27 0.53
CA THR A 201 -2.51 0.33 0.75
C THR A 201 -2.28 0.17 2.25
N PHE A 202 -2.83 -0.89 2.83
CA PHE A 202 -2.66 -1.25 4.23
C PHE A 202 -1.32 -1.94 4.47
N ARG A 203 -0.67 -1.59 5.57
CA ARG A 203 0.67 -2.07 5.95
C ARG A 203 0.78 -2.27 7.44
N GLU A 204 1.68 -3.16 7.85
CA GLU A 204 2.12 -3.32 9.23
C GLU A 204 3.44 -2.56 9.39
N ILE A 205 3.40 -1.44 10.11
CA ILE A 205 4.58 -0.65 10.45
C ILE A 205 5.23 -1.31 11.66
N VAL A 206 6.48 -1.80 11.47
CA VAL A 206 7.29 -2.39 12.52
C VAL A 206 8.34 -1.36 12.97
N GLY A 207 8.56 -1.23 14.28
CA GLY A 207 9.56 -0.27 14.80
C GLY A 207 9.09 1.18 14.87
N ALA A 208 7.80 1.40 14.93
CA ALA A 208 7.18 2.69 15.25
C ALA A 208 7.25 2.98 16.75
N GLY A 209 8.46 3.10 17.30
CA GLY A 209 8.67 3.75 18.58
C GLY A 209 8.70 5.28 18.40
N PRO A 210 8.38 6.09 19.43
CA PRO A 210 8.43 7.54 19.35
C PRO A 210 9.81 7.99 18.88
N ALA A 211 9.85 8.98 18.00
CA ALA A 211 11.07 9.49 17.32
C ALA A 211 12.25 9.78 18.28
N ARG A 212 11.98 9.99 19.55
CA ARG A 212 12.99 10.22 20.61
C ARG A 212 13.82 8.98 21.00
N GLU A 213 13.37 7.75 20.78
CA GLU A 213 14.14 6.55 21.10
C GLU A 213 15.12 6.14 19.98
N ARG A 214 14.83 6.51 18.73
CA ARG A 214 15.71 6.19 17.58
C ARG A 214 17.03 6.97 17.59
N GLU A 215 17.05 8.21 18.08
CA GLU A 215 18.28 8.98 18.24
C GLU A 215 19.21 8.41 19.33
N ARG A 216 18.67 7.71 20.32
CA ARG A 216 19.48 7.09 21.38
C ARG A 216 20.11 5.77 20.95
N SER A 217 19.43 4.95 20.13
CA SER A 217 20.00 3.67 19.67
C SER A 217 21.13 3.86 18.65
N PHE A 218 21.08 4.92 17.84
CA PHE A 218 22.16 5.25 16.89
C PHE A 218 23.43 5.83 17.55
N ARG A 219 23.33 6.34 18.78
CA ARG A 219 24.47 6.88 19.55
C ARG A 219 25.16 5.87 20.48
N GLN A 220 24.67 4.64 20.57
CA GLN A 220 25.21 3.61 21.48
C GLN A 220 25.91 2.44 20.78
N ASP A 221 26.20 2.51 19.48
CA ASP A 221 27.08 1.52 18.84
C ASP A 221 28.52 2.06 18.81
N PRO A 222 29.42 1.62 19.72
CA PRO A 222 30.80 2.08 19.80
C PRO A 222 31.71 1.46 18.73
N ARG A 223 31.19 0.75 17.72
CA ARG A 223 31.97 0.03 16.72
C ARG A 223 31.98 0.68 15.33
N ALA A 224 31.47 1.91 15.20
CA ALA A 224 31.43 2.62 13.92
C ALA A 224 32.66 3.54 13.69
N THR A 225 33.79 3.33 14.42
CA THR A 225 35.06 4.03 14.16
C THR A 225 36.20 3.02 14.25
N SER A 226 36.53 2.40 13.13
CA SER A 226 37.88 1.90 12.78
C SER A 226 37.94 1.67 11.26
#